data_42c415d987fbd89c9061327cc6915ff9
#
_entry.id   42c415d987fbd89c9061327cc6915ff9
#
_cell.length_a   1.000
_cell.length_b   1.000
_cell.length_c   1.000
_cell.angle_alpha   90.00
_cell.angle_beta   90.00
_cell.angle_gamma   90.00
#
_symmetry.space_group_name_H-M   'P 1'
#
loop_
_entity.id
_entity.type
_entity.pdbx_description
1 polymer ?
#
loop_
_entity_poly.entity_id
_entity_poly.type
_entity_poly.pdbx_seq_one_letter_code
_entity_poly.pdbx_strand_id
1 'polypeptide(L)'
;MGNQPLSDLAAVIEQTTRIDVAVLESPEGEHGITMQDPGRTGYYIAVAKTTNPMRQRSSLAHELAHVLFEDGWENAGTTWDSRRPEEMRADSFARHLLIPQDGLKAFLGESRADSESALSSVVQRFLVSPAIAGIALEQAGYIDARTKTAWKGIYAPRLASRFGWMDQYRALQRDSDRTRAPQRLLARAVRAYEEGMVPAQAIANLRNLPLETVSNELGEAGITPKTVDAEWADASTLPTVSVDLDELDADLKAVWEDARGSGE
;
A
#
# COMPACT_ATOMS: atom_id res chain seq x y z
N MET A 1 0.20 7.39 -20.68
CA MET A 1 0.84 8.09 -19.56
C MET A 1 1.92 8.99 -20.13
N GLY A 2 2.16 10.18 -19.55
CA GLY A 2 3.18 11.10 -20.05
C GLY A 2 4.60 10.68 -19.69
N ASN A 3 5.59 11.44 -20.16
CA ASN A 3 7.03 11.19 -19.89
C ASN A 3 7.47 11.66 -18.50
N GLN A 4 6.53 12.09 -17.65
CA GLN A 4 6.84 12.66 -16.33
C GLN A 4 6.93 11.56 -15.26
N PRO A 5 7.82 11.71 -14.28
CA PRO A 5 7.86 10.82 -13.13
C PRO A 5 6.56 10.84 -12.35
N LEU A 6 6.16 9.69 -11.81
CA LEU A 6 5.01 9.56 -10.94
C LEU A 6 5.44 9.87 -9.50
N SER A 7 5.01 10.96 -8.91
CA SER A 7 5.40 11.34 -7.53
C SER A 7 4.69 10.47 -6.49
N ASP A 8 3.38 10.54 -6.39
CA ASP A 8 2.55 9.72 -5.53
C ASP A 8 1.88 8.61 -6.35
N LEU A 9 2.56 7.46 -6.45
CA LEU A 9 2.09 6.35 -7.26
C LEU A 9 0.76 5.78 -6.74
N ALA A 10 0.60 5.71 -5.41
CA ALA A 10 -0.63 5.18 -4.82
C ALA A 10 -1.84 6.07 -5.15
N ALA A 11 -1.70 7.40 -4.98
CA ALA A 11 -2.76 8.33 -5.34
C ALA A 11 -3.08 8.28 -6.85
N VAL A 12 -2.05 8.21 -7.71
CA VAL A 12 -2.25 8.08 -9.16
C VAL A 12 -3.05 6.83 -9.49
N ILE A 13 -2.71 5.67 -8.91
CA ILE A 13 -3.45 4.42 -9.14
C ILE A 13 -4.91 4.59 -8.70
N GLU A 14 -5.17 5.04 -7.46
CA GLU A 14 -6.52 5.20 -6.93
C GLU A 14 -7.39 6.14 -7.79
N GLN A 15 -6.81 7.25 -8.25
CA GLN A 15 -7.52 8.28 -9.01
C GLN A 15 -7.79 7.87 -10.47
N THR A 16 -6.89 7.10 -11.08
CA THR A 16 -7.01 6.77 -12.51
C THR A 16 -7.67 5.42 -12.78
N THR A 17 -7.52 4.44 -11.87
CA THR A 17 -7.99 3.07 -12.09
C THR A 17 -9.18 2.68 -11.20
N ARG A 18 -9.43 3.43 -10.14
CA ARG A 18 -10.37 3.09 -9.06
C ARG A 18 -9.99 1.81 -8.28
N ILE A 19 -8.75 1.35 -8.38
CA ILE A 19 -8.19 0.30 -7.54
C ILE A 19 -7.86 0.92 -6.17
N ASP A 20 -8.33 0.33 -5.10
CA ASP A 20 -8.01 0.79 -3.74
C ASP A 20 -6.60 0.34 -3.35
N VAL A 21 -5.79 1.27 -2.83
CA VAL A 21 -4.40 1.00 -2.44
C VAL A 21 -4.22 1.20 -0.95
N ALA A 22 -3.72 0.16 -0.26
CA ALA A 22 -3.37 0.19 1.15
C ALA A 22 -1.85 0.04 1.34
N VAL A 23 -1.31 0.67 2.38
CA VAL A 23 0.02 0.38 2.92
C VAL A 23 -0.17 -0.21 4.30
N LEU A 24 0.27 -1.43 4.51
CA LEU A 24 0.03 -2.20 5.72
C LEU A 24 1.34 -2.59 6.42
N GLU A 25 1.24 -2.87 7.70
CA GLU A 25 2.26 -3.62 8.42
C GLU A 25 2.25 -5.06 7.92
N SER A 26 3.40 -5.60 7.55
CA SER A 26 3.52 -6.94 7.00
C SER A 26 4.71 -7.67 7.61
N PRO A 27 4.67 -8.99 7.76
CA PRO A 27 5.82 -9.80 8.14
C PRO A 27 7.00 -9.61 7.19
N GLU A 28 8.22 -9.92 7.69
CA GLU A 28 9.42 -9.87 6.86
C GLU A 28 9.30 -10.83 5.67
N GLY A 29 9.60 -10.29 4.47
CA GLY A 29 9.58 -11.06 3.22
C GLY A 29 8.31 -10.90 2.39
N GLU A 30 7.23 -10.40 2.94
CA GLU A 30 6.02 -10.07 2.18
C GLU A 30 6.10 -8.62 1.70
N HIS A 31 5.89 -8.38 0.40
CA HIS A 31 6.10 -7.07 -0.20
C HIS A 31 4.84 -6.44 -0.78
N GLY A 32 3.93 -7.24 -1.25
CA GLY A 32 2.67 -6.81 -1.83
C GLY A 32 1.72 -7.97 -2.00
N ILE A 33 0.45 -7.67 -2.10
CA ILE A 33 -0.62 -8.60 -2.40
C ILE A 33 -1.73 -7.86 -3.14
N THR A 34 -2.27 -8.52 -4.13
CA THR A 34 -3.45 -8.07 -4.84
C THR A 34 -4.63 -8.98 -4.50
N MET A 35 -5.79 -8.38 -4.30
CA MET A 35 -7.03 -9.09 -3.96
C MET A 35 -8.19 -8.59 -4.82
N GLN A 36 -9.08 -9.49 -5.19
CA GLN A 36 -10.36 -9.17 -5.80
C GLN A 36 -11.48 -9.38 -4.78
N ASP A 37 -12.41 -8.43 -4.67
CA ASP A 37 -13.61 -8.60 -3.86
C ASP A 37 -14.60 -9.54 -4.59
N PRO A 38 -14.91 -10.74 -4.05
CA PRO A 38 -15.82 -11.68 -4.70
C PRO A 38 -17.25 -11.15 -4.84
N GLY A 39 -17.67 -10.23 -3.99
CA GLY A 39 -19.01 -9.65 -3.98
C GLY A 39 -19.12 -8.32 -4.72
N ARG A 40 -18.01 -7.76 -5.13
CA ARG A 40 -17.92 -6.47 -5.83
C ARG A 40 -16.85 -6.58 -6.91
N THR A 41 -17.06 -5.95 -8.05
CA THR A 41 -16.08 -5.88 -9.16
C THR A 41 -14.89 -4.96 -8.83
N GLY A 42 -14.39 -4.99 -7.60
CA GLY A 42 -13.33 -4.13 -7.10
C GLY A 42 -12.02 -4.88 -6.86
N TYR A 43 -10.91 -4.23 -7.20
CA TYR A 43 -9.58 -4.71 -6.89
C TYR A 43 -8.95 -3.90 -5.78
N TYR A 44 -8.15 -4.56 -4.94
CA TYR A 44 -7.39 -3.97 -3.86
C TYR A 44 -5.93 -4.38 -4.01
N ILE A 45 -5.05 -3.42 -3.87
CA ILE A 45 -3.61 -3.64 -3.78
C ILE A 45 -3.17 -3.26 -2.37
N ALA A 46 -2.50 -4.16 -1.68
CA ALA A 46 -1.83 -3.85 -0.44
C ALA A 46 -0.33 -4.04 -0.59
N VAL A 47 0.46 -3.09 -0.09
CA VAL A 47 1.93 -3.20 -0.04
C VAL A 47 2.42 -2.99 1.39
N ALA A 48 3.55 -3.59 1.70
CA ALA A 48 4.18 -3.45 3.01
C ALA A 48 4.70 -2.03 3.24
N LYS A 49 4.50 -1.50 4.45
CA LYS A 49 5.27 -0.33 4.89
C LYS A 49 6.76 -0.70 4.97
N THR A 50 7.62 0.22 4.61
CA THR A 50 9.06 -0.04 4.58
C THR A 50 9.86 1.24 4.57
N THR A 51 11.06 1.22 5.18
CA THR A 51 12.03 2.29 5.07
C THR A 51 12.76 2.34 3.72
N ASN A 52 12.37 1.50 2.76
CA ASN A 52 12.90 1.51 1.39
C ASN A 52 11.83 2.01 0.40
N PRO A 53 11.72 3.34 0.16
CA PRO A 53 10.66 3.93 -0.65
C PRO A 53 10.66 3.44 -2.10
N MET A 54 11.85 3.22 -2.70
CA MET A 54 11.95 2.73 -4.06
C MET A 54 11.43 1.29 -4.20
N ARG A 55 11.65 0.46 -3.18
CA ARG A 55 11.13 -0.91 -3.13
C ARG A 55 9.60 -0.91 -3.05
N GLN A 56 9.02 -0.10 -2.15
CA GLN A 56 7.57 -0.01 -2.02
C GLN A 56 6.92 0.41 -3.34
N ARG A 57 7.51 1.39 -4.03
CA ARG A 57 7.03 1.83 -5.35
C ARG A 57 7.11 0.72 -6.41
N SER A 58 8.21 -0.05 -6.41
CA SER A 58 8.35 -1.20 -7.31
C SER A 58 7.29 -2.27 -7.02
N SER A 59 7.07 -2.61 -5.74
CA SER A 59 6.04 -3.56 -5.35
C SER A 59 4.65 -3.10 -5.77
N LEU A 60 4.32 -1.82 -5.53
CA LEU A 60 3.03 -1.26 -5.93
C LEU A 60 2.81 -1.29 -7.45
N ALA A 61 3.84 -0.99 -8.24
CA ALA A 61 3.77 -1.06 -9.69
C ALA A 61 3.67 -2.51 -10.20
N HIS A 62 4.30 -3.46 -9.51
CA HIS A 62 4.25 -4.89 -9.79
C HIS A 62 2.84 -5.44 -9.52
N GLU A 63 2.26 -5.15 -8.35
CA GLU A 63 0.88 -5.55 -8.01
C GLU A 63 -0.15 -4.95 -8.97
N LEU A 64 0.05 -3.71 -9.39
CA LEU A 64 -0.80 -3.09 -10.41
C LEU A 64 -0.77 -3.88 -11.73
N ALA A 65 0.38 -4.43 -12.12
CA ALA A 65 0.48 -5.25 -13.32
C ALA A 65 -0.41 -6.50 -13.22
N HIS A 66 -0.41 -7.20 -12.09
CA HIS A 66 -1.26 -8.38 -11.89
C HIS A 66 -2.74 -8.05 -12.05
N VAL A 67 -3.18 -6.87 -11.55
CA VAL A 67 -4.57 -6.42 -11.78
C VAL A 67 -4.84 -6.14 -13.25
N LEU A 68 -3.95 -5.40 -13.92
CA LEU A 68 -4.16 -4.98 -15.32
C LEU A 68 -4.06 -6.14 -16.32
N PHE A 69 -3.31 -7.17 -16.00
CA PHE A 69 -3.14 -8.36 -16.84
C PHE A 69 -4.11 -9.49 -16.47
N GLU A 70 -4.95 -9.27 -15.45
CA GLU A 70 -5.91 -10.26 -14.97
C GLU A 70 -5.24 -11.60 -14.65
N ASP A 71 -4.04 -11.54 -14.02
CA ASP A 71 -3.29 -12.73 -13.65
C ASP A 71 -4.09 -13.53 -12.63
N GLY A 72 -4.53 -14.73 -13.05
CA GLY A 72 -5.55 -15.52 -12.35
C GLY A 72 -5.25 -15.80 -10.88
N TRP A 73 -6.21 -15.51 -10.04
CA TRP A 73 -6.21 -15.65 -8.57
C TRP A 73 -6.20 -17.10 -8.10
N GLU A 74 -6.42 -18.05 -9.02
CA GLU A 74 -6.54 -19.48 -8.71
C GLU A 74 -5.24 -20.11 -8.16
N ASN A 75 -4.13 -19.40 -8.23
CA ASN A 75 -2.81 -19.87 -7.80
C ASN A 75 -2.18 -19.04 -6.65
N ALA A 76 -2.94 -18.21 -5.96
CA ALA A 76 -2.49 -17.39 -4.83
C ALA A 76 -2.18 -18.23 -3.57
N GLY A 77 -1.37 -19.24 -3.67
CA GLY A 77 -0.99 -20.15 -2.56
C GLY A 77 0.16 -21.08 -2.92
N THR A 78 0.60 -21.05 -4.15
CA THR A 78 1.75 -21.85 -4.58
C THR A 78 3.02 -21.00 -4.57
N THR A 79 4.08 -21.54 -4.02
CA THR A 79 5.44 -21.00 -3.87
C THR A 79 5.81 -19.94 -4.92
N TRP A 80 6.26 -18.77 -4.44
CA TRP A 80 6.85 -17.70 -5.26
C TRP A 80 7.96 -18.25 -6.15
N ASP A 81 7.69 -18.44 -7.43
CA ASP A 81 8.73 -18.68 -8.43
C ASP A 81 8.82 -17.44 -9.32
N SER A 82 9.84 -16.61 -9.07
CA SER A 82 10.16 -15.39 -9.84
C SER A 82 10.41 -15.64 -11.33
N ARG A 83 10.43 -16.88 -11.77
CA ARG A 83 10.61 -17.29 -13.17
C ARG A 83 9.29 -17.54 -13.90
N ARG A 84 8.15 -17.44 -13.24
CA ARG A 84 6.86 -17.56 -13.91
C ARG A 84 6.68 -16.41 -14.91
N PRO A 85 6.11 -16.67 -16.08
CA PRO A 85 5.91 -15.64 -17.11
C PRO A 85 5.14 -14.42 -16.61
N GLU A 86 4.18 -14.61 -15.72
CA GLU A 86 3.37 -13.55 -15.11
C GLU A 86 4.24 -12.60 -14.27
N GLU A 87 5.11 -13.14 -13.42
CA GLU A 87 6.04 -12.40 -12.58
C GLU A 87 7.04 -11.60 -13.43
N MET A 88 7.60 -12.23 -14.45
CA MET A 88 8.52 -11.56 -15.38
C MET A 88 7.83 -10.42 -16.14
N ARG A 89 6.55 -10.60 -16.51
CA ARG A 89 5.73 -9.57 -17.14
C ARG A 89 5.43 -8.44 -16.18
N ALA A 90 5.05 -8.73 -14.94
CA ALA A 90 4.78 -7.75 -13.89
C ALA A 90 6.04 -6.91 -13.58
N ASP A 91 7.20 -7.54 -13.44
CA ASP A 91 8.49 -6.86 -13.25
C ASP A 91 8.84 -5.95 -14.44
N SER A 92 8.60 -6.43 -15.66
CA SER A 92 8.83 -5.63 -16.86
C SER A 92 7.91 -4.42 -16.92
N PHE A 93 6.61 -4.61 -16.65
CA PHE A 93 5.64 -3.53 -16.58
C PHE A 93 6.02 -2.50 -15.52
N ALA A 94 6.36 -2.94 -14.31
CA ALA A 94 6.76 -2.04 -13.21
C ALA A 94 7.94 -1.14 -13.61
N ARG A 95 8.96 -1.70 -14.27
CA ARG A 95 10.09 -0.91 -14.76
C ARG A 95 9.67 0.14 -15.78
N HIS A 96 8.87 -0.24 -16.77
CA HIS A 96 8.43 0.69 -17.82
C HIS A 96 7.46 1.76 -17.30
N LEU A 97 6.63 1.42 -16.31
CA LEU A 97 5.74 2.38 -15.65
C LEU A 97 6.53 3.42 -14.86
N LEU A 98 7.51 2.96 -14.06
CA LEU A 98 8.27 3.83 -13.16
C LEU A 98 9.33 4.66 -13.88
N ILE A 99 9.93 4.12 -14.95
CA ILE A 99 10.95 4.78 -15.76
C ILE A 99 10.68 4.58 -17.26
N PRO A 100 9.72 5.36 -17.81
CA PRO A 100 9.40 5.28 -19.23
C PRO A 100 10.61 5.64 -20.09
N GLN A 101 10.86 4.88 -21.17
CA GLN A 101 12.01 5.11 -22.03
C GLN A 101 12.02 6.52 -22.65
N ASP A 102 10.86 7.03 -23.08
CA ASP A 102 10.76 8.39 -23.62
C ASP A 102 11.01 9.45 -22.54
N GLY A 103 10.60 9.19 -21.30
CA GLY A 103 10.92 10.06 -20.14
C GLY A 103 12.41 10.07 -19.85
N LEU A 104 13.07 8.91 -19.93
CA LEU A 104 14.52 8.78 -19.75
C LEU A 104 15.27 9.54 -20.86
N LYS A 105 14.87 9.36 -22.12
CA LYS A 105 15.44 10.08 -23.27
C LYS A 105 15.25 11.59 -23.17
N ALA A 106 14.06 12.04 -22.80
CA ALA A 106 13.77 13.46 -22.60
C ALA A 106 14.61 14.07 -21.45
N PHE A 107 14.93 13.28 -20.44
CA PHE A 107 15.72 13.73 -19.28
C PHE A 107 17.23 13.77 -19.58
N LEU A 108 17.79 12.76 -20.24
CA LEU A 108 19.23 12.62 -20.49
C LEU A 108 19.68 13.23 -21.83
N GLY A 109 18.77 13.37 -22.80
CA GLY A 109 19.13 13.72 -24.16
C GLY A 109 19.99 12.63 -24.81
N GLU A 110 20.98 13.02 -25.59
CA GLU A 110 21.90 12.11 -26.28
C GLU A 110 23.22 11.85 -25.52
N SER A 111 23.37 12.41 -24.32
CA SER A 111 24.59 12.30 -23.53
C SER A 111 24.74 10.92 -22.91
N ARG A 112 25.95 10.33 -22.95
CA ARG A 112 26.24 9.10 -22.20
C ARG A 112 26.03 9.32 -20.71
N ALA A 113 25.48 8.31 -20.05
CA ALA A 113 25.12 8.38 -18.62
C ALA A 113 25.92 7.34 -17.79
N ASP A 114 27.20 7.16 -18.08
CA ASP A 114 28.06 6.13 -17.50
C ASP A 114 28.74 6.53 -16.16
N SER A 115 28.34 7.66 -15.57
CA SER A 115 28.83 8.10 -14.27
C SER A 115 27.86 7.80 -13.13
N GLU A 116 28.38 7.64 -11.90
CA GLU A 116 27.53 7.54 -10.68
C GLU A 116 26.67 8.79 -10.48
N SER A 117 27.09 9.96 -10.95
CA SER A 117 26.30 11.20 -10.89
C SER A 117 25.08 11.11 -11.81
N ALA A 118 25.23 10.61 -13.04
CA ALA A 118 24.13 10.38 -13.95
C ALA A 118 23.15 9.33 -13.40
N LEU A 119 23.67 8.22 -12.86
CA LEU A 119 22.86 7.22 -12.15
C LEU A 119 22.06 7.86 -11.01
N SER A 120 22.74 8.67 -10.18
CA SER A 120 22.07 9.38 -9.06
C SER A 120 20.94 10.29 -9.53
N SER A 121 21.18 11.05 -10.60
CA SER A 121 20.16 11.94 -11.17
C SER A 121 18.94 11.17 -11.68
N VAL A 122 19.15 10.03 -12.34
CA VAL A 122 18.06 9.15 -12.81
C VAL A 122 17.29 8.55 -11.62
N VAL A 123 17.99 8.01 -10.62
CA VAL A 123 17.41 7.45 -9.40
C VAL A 123 16.56 8.49 -8.67
N GLN A 124 17.08 9.68 -8.50
CA GLN A 124 16.40 10.79 -7.83
C GLN A 124 15.19 11.28 -8.64
N ARG A 125 15.32 11.41 -9.97
CA ARG A 125 14.27 11.92 -10.86
C ARG A 125 13.08 10.98 -10.93
N PHE A 126 13.33 9.68 -11.12
CA PHE A 126 12.29 8.68 -11.35
C PHE A 126 11.87 7.92 -10.09
N LEU A 127 12.55 8.15 -8.96
CA LEU A 127 12.28 7.50 -7.68
C LEU A 127 12.30 5.97 -7.80
N VAL A 128 13.32 5.45 -8.47
CA VAL A 128 13.55 4.02 -8.68
C VAL A 128 14.85 3.58 -8.00
N SER A 129 15.01 2.27 -7.77
CA SER A 129 16.26 1.74 -7.24
C SER A 129 17.40 1.89 -8.27
N PRO A 130 18.67 2.01 -7.81
CA PRO A 130 19.82 2.02 -8.72
C PRO A 130 19.88 0.81 -9.66
N ALA A 131 19.39 -0.36 -9.20
CA ALA A 131 19.32 -1.56 -10.03
C ALA A 131 18.32 -1.40 -11.19
N ILE A 132 17.11 -0.88 -10.91
CA ILE A 132 16.11 -0.60 -11.95
C ILE A 132 16.62 0.48 -12.91
N ALA A 133 17.22 1.55 -12.39
CA ALA A 133 17.80 2.61 -13.21
C ALA A 133 18.90 2.06 -14.13
N GLY A 134 19.79 1.21 -13.61
CA GLY A 134 20.85 0.58 -14.40
C GLY A 134 20.33 -0.31 -15.54
N ILE A 135 19.25 -1.07 -15.28
CA ILE A 135 18.59 -1.88 -16.32
C ILE A 135 17.98 -0.98 -17.41
N ALA A 136 17.25 0.07 -17.01
CA ALA A 136 16.63 0.98 -17.96
C ALA A 136 17.65 1.75 -18.81
N LEU A 137 18.77 2.20 -18.20
CA LEU A 137 19.86 2.87 -18.89
C LEU A 137 20.57 1.96 -19.90
N GLU A 138 20.80 0.69 -19.55
CA GLU A 138 21.38 -0.30 -20.47
C GLU A 138 20.43 -0.58 -21.63
N GLN A 139 19.15 -0.82 -21.36
CA GLN A 139 18.15 -1.09 -22.40
C GLN A 139 17.96 0.10 -23.36
N ALA A 140 18.13 1.33 -22.86
CA ALA A 140 18.06 2.55 -23.67
C ALA A 140 19.37 2.89 -24.37
N GLY A 141 20.44 2.11 -24.17
CA GLY A 141 21.74 2.30 -24.82
C GLY A 141 22.62 3.39 -24.22
N TYR A 142 22.30 3.91 -23.04
CA TYR A 142 23.09 4.95 -22.36
C TYR A 142 24.34 4.40 -21.69
N ILE A 143 24.31 3.13 -21.29
CA ILE A 143 25.43 2.42 -20.67
C ILE A 143 25.58 1.02 -21.27
N ASP A 144 26.74 0.41 -21.08
CA ASP A 144 26.98 -0.98 -21.44
C ASP A 144 26.77 -1.95 -20.24
N ALA A 145 26.77 -3.25 -20.51
CA ALA A 145 26.64 -4.29 -19.50
C ALA A 145 27.77 -4.28 -18.45
N ARG A 146 28.96 -3.80 -18.80
CA ARG A 146 30.11 -3.66 -17.89
C ARG A 146 29.83 -2.57 -16.85
N THR A 147 29.36 -1.41 -17.29
CA THR A 147 28.98 -0.31 -16.41
C THR A 147 27.83 -0.70 -15.48
N LYS A 148 26.79 -1.35 -16.01
CA LYS A 148 25.69 -1.89 -15.17
C LYS A 148 26.22 -2.86 -14.11
N THR A 149 27.12 -3.75 -14.47
CA THR A 149 27.74 -4.71 -13.54
C THR A 149 28.58 -4.00 -12.48
N ALA A 150 29.34 -2.97 -12.85
CA ALA A 150 30.13 -2.19 -11.90
C ALA A 150 29.25 -1.44 -10.87
N TRP A 151 28.01 -1.12 -11.21
CA TRP A 151 27.04 -0.49 -10.30
C TRP A 151 26.30 -1.49 -9.41
N LYS A 152 26.54 -2.78 -9.57
CA LYS A 152 25.94 -3.81 -8.73
C LYS A 152 26.35 -3.58 -7.27
N GLY A 153 25.35 -3.46 -6.40
CA GLY A 153 25.57 -3.15 -4.97
C GLY A 153 25.55 -1.66 -4.62
N ILE A 154 25.39 -0.76 -5.59
CA ILE A 154 25.05 0.64 -5.29
C ILE A 154 23.61 0.69 -4.81
N TYR A 155 23.37 1.41 -3.71
CA TYR A 155 22.05 1.60 -3.11
C TYR A 155 21.69 3.08 -3.00
N ALA A 156 20.39 3.41 -3.02
CA ALA A 156 19.89 4.77 -3.09
C ALA A 156 20.40 5.70 -1.95
N PRO A 157 20.46 5.30 -0.67
CA PRO A 157 21.03 6.11 0.40
C PRO A 157 22.49 6.55 0.15
N ARG A 158 23.32 5.67 -0.44
CA ARG A 158 24.70 6.02 -0.79
C ARG A 158 24.74 7.12 -1.84
N LEU A 159 23.91 7.03 -2.88
CA LEU A 159 23.80 8.07 -3.90
C LEU A 159 23.24 9.37 -3.30
N ALA A 160 22.21 9.27 -2.46
CA ALA A 160 21.60 10.40 -1.79
C ALA A 160 22.61 11.18 -0.92
N SER A 161 23.43 10.49 -0.14
CA SER A 161 24.49 11.10 0.65
C SER A 161 25.56 11.73 -0.22
N ARG A 162 26.03 11.00 -1.25
CA ARG A 162 27.14 11.47 -2.10
C ARG A 162 26.77 12.67 -2.95
N PHE A 163 25.52 12.74 -3.41
CA PHE A 163 25.04 13.76 -4.34
C PHE A 163 24.04 14.76 -3.75
N GLY A 164 23.94 14.80 -2.40
CA GLY A 164 23.31 15.90 -1.67
C GLY A 164 21.78 15.90 -1.62
N TRP A 165 21.10 14.75 -1.88
CA TRP A 165 19.64 14.67 -1.79
C TRP A 165 19.13 13.75 -0.65
N MET A 166 19.96 13.57 0.39
CA MET A 166 19.61 12.71 1.52
C MET A 166 18.35 13.17 2.27
N ASP A 167 18.11 14.48 2.35
CA ASP A 167 16.91 14.99 3.03
C ASP A 167 15.63 14.63 2.27
N GLN A 168 15.66 14.67 0.93
CA GLN A 168 14.58 14.18 0.09
C GLN A 168 14.40 12.67 0.30
N TYR A 169 15.49 11.90 0.31
CA TYR A 169 15.40 10.44 0.54
C TYR A 169 14.77 10.11 1.90
N ARG A 170 15.16 10.82 2.96
CA ARG A 170 14.58 10.67 4.30
C ARG A 170 13.10 11.04 4.36
N ALA A 171 12.67 12.05 3.61
CA ALA A 171 11.25 12.38 3.49
C ALA A 171 10.47 11.21 2.86
N LEU A 172 10.97 10.66 1.75
CA LEU A 172 10.40 9.48 1.11
C LEU A 172 10.37 8.25 2.04
N GLN A 173 11.42 8.04 2.86
CA GLN A 173 11.44 6.97 3.85
C GLN A 173 10.34 7.13 4.90
N ARG A 174 10.16 8.34 5.44
CA ARG A 174 9.09 8.61 6.41
C ARG A 174 7.70 8.35 5.82
N ASP A 175 7.51 8.71 4.55
CA ASP A 175 6.24 8.52 3.87
C ASP A 175 5.97 7.02 3.59
N SER A 176 6.98 6.27 3.14
CA SER A 176 6.85 4.85 2.84
C SER A 176 6.78 3.94 4.10
N ASP A 177 7.21 4.44 5.26
CA ASP A 177 7.17 3.75 6.54
C ASP A 177 5.90 4.06 7.36
N ARG A 178 4.86 4.52 6.71
CA ARG A 178 3.55 4.77 7.32
C ARG A 178 2.49 3.86 6.72
N THR A 179 1.59 3.38 7.58
CA THR A 179 0.37 2.74 7.11
C THR A 179 -0.53 3.74 6.42
N ARG A 180 -1.26 3.29 5.39
CA ARG A 180 -2.20 4.11 4.64
C ARG A 180 -3.43 3.29 4.32
N ALA A 181 -4.58 3.79 4.70
CA ALA A 181 -5.85 3.24 4.24
C ALA A 181 -6.21 3.80 2.84
N PRO A 182 -6.96 3.05 2.02
CA PRO A 182 -7.43 3.53 0.73
C PRO A 182 -8.26 4.81 0.86
N GLN A 183 -8.05 5.75 -0.06
CA GLN A 183 -8.72 7.06 -0.02
C GLN A 183 -10.25 6.93 -0.06
N ARG A 184 -10.79 6.01 -0.89
CA ARG A 184 -12.24 5.80 -0.96
C ARG A 184 -12.82 5.20 0.31
N LEU A 185 -12.07 4.33 0.99
CA LEU A 185 -12.46 3.78 2.29
C LEU A 185 -12.53 4.90 3.34
N LEU A 186 -11.51 5.77 3.39
CA LEU A 186 -11.51 6.92 4.29
C LEU A 186 -12.66 7.87 4.00
N ALA A 187 -12.93 8.20 2.74
CA ALA A 187 -14.05 9.07 2.37
C ALA A 187 -15.41 8.47 2.77
N ARG A 188 -15.55 7.14 2.67
CA ARG A 188 -16.76 6.44 3.15
C ARG A 188 -16.88 6.47 4.67
N ALA A 189 -15.78 6.28 5.38
CA ALA A 189 -15.76 6.34 6.84
C ALA A 189 -16.10 7.74 7.35
N VAL A 190 -15.58 8.80 6.71
CA VAL A 190 -15.95 10.19 7.03
C VAL A 190 -17.44 10.43 6.80
N ARG A 191 -17.99 10.00 5.66
CA ARG A 191 -19.44 10.12 5.41
C ARG A 191 -20.28 9.34 6.44
N ALA A 192 -19.86 8.13 6.79
CA ALA A 192 -20.54 7.34 7.82
C ALA A 192 -20.48 8.02 9.22
N TYR A 193 -19.39 8.72 9.50
CA TYR A 193 -19.26 9.54 10.70
C TYR A 193 -20.24 10.73 10.67
N GLU A 194 -20.32 11.46 9.56
CA GLU A 194 -21.29 12.55 9.37
C GLU A 194 -22.73 12.08 9.55
N GLU A 195 -23.07 10.88 9.10
CA GLU A 195 -24.40 10.28 9.25
C GLU A 195 -24.62 9.68 10.66
N GLY A 196 -23.65 9.77 11.57
CA GLY A 196 -23.74 9.23 12.93
C GLY A 196 -23.67 7.70 13.02
N MET A 197 -23.29 7.02 11.92
CA MET A 197 -23.22 5.54 11.84
C MET A 197 -21.94 4.95 12.44
N VAL A 198 -20.85 5.70 12.45
CA VAL A 198 -19.57 5.26 13.03
C VAL A 198 -18.96 6.38 13.88
N PRO A 199 -18.23 6.07 14.96
CA PRO A 199 -17.51 7.06 15.75
C PRO A 199 -16.22 7.53 15.04
N ALA A 200 -15.69 8.70 15.43
CA ALA A 200 -14.40 9.22 14.95
C ALA A 200 -13.24 8.22 15.19
N GLN A 201 -13.36 7.36 16.20
CA GLN A 201 -12.40 6.27 16.46
C GLN A 201 -12.21 5.33 15.26
N ALA A 202 -13.27 5.08 14.48
CA ALA A 202 -13.16 4.24 13.29
C ALA A 202 -12.22 4.87 12.25
N ILE A 203 -12.30 6.19 12.06
CA ILE A 203 -11.42 6.93 11.16
C ILE A 203 -9.99 6.96 11.72
N ALA A 204 -9.85 7.17 13.03
CA ALA A 204 -8.56 7.14 13.71
C ALA A 204 -7.84 5.80 13.55
N ASN A 205 -8.56 4.69 13.70
CA ASN A 205 -8.03 3.35 13.51
C ASN A 205 -7.60 3.10 12.05
N LEU A 206 -8.40 3.53 11.06
CA LEU A 206 -8.06 3.40 9.65
C LEU A 206 -6.80 4.18 9.27
N ARG A 207 -6.57 5.34 9.92
CA ARG A 207 -5.42 6.21 9.66
C ARG A 207 -4.21 5.88 10.54
N ASN A 208 -4.38 4.98 11.50
CA ASN A 208 -3.40 4.70 12.56
C ASN A 208 -2.91 5.98 13.26
N LEU A 209 -3.86 6.83 13.63
CA LEU A 209 -3.63 8.11 14.30
C LEU A 209 -4.36 8.15 15.66
N PRO A 210 -3.89 8.99 16.62
CA PRO A 210 -4.64 9.25 17.85
C PRO A 210 -6.03 9.82 17.56
N LEU A 211 -7.03 9.41 18.36
CA LEU A 211 -8.40 9.91 18.23
C LEU A 211 -8.46 11.44 18.32
N GLU A 212 -7.71 12.02 19.25
CA GLU A 212 -7.66 13.48 19.45
C GLU A 212 -7.23 14.22 18.17
N THR A 213 -6.20 13.72 17.49
CA THR A 213 -5.72 14.28 16.21
C THR A 213 -6.83 14.29 15.16
N VAL A 214 -7.51 13.14 15.00
CA VAL A 214 -8.60 13.01 14.02
C VAL A 214 -9.80 13.85 14.39
N SER A 215 -10.18 13.89 15.67
CA SER A 215 -11.29 14.70 16.15
C SER A 215 -11.05 16.19 15.92
N ASN A 216 -9.84 16.67 16.17
CA ASN A 216 -9.45 18.05 15.91
C ASN A 216 -9.51 18.38 14.41
N GLU A 217 -8.94 17.52 13.54
CA GLU A 217 -8.98 17.70 12.09
C GLU A 217 -10.42 17.74 11.55
N LEU A 218 -11.31 16.84 12.04
CA LEU A 218 -12.72 16.83 11.65
C LEU A 218 -13.43 18.10 12.12
N GLY A 219 -13.16 18.54 13.36
CA GLY A 219 -13.72 19.78 13.91
C GLY A 219 -13.27 21.03 13.14
N GLU A 220 -11.98 21.15 12.82
CA GLU A 220 -11.42 22.23 12.00
C GLU A 220 -12.03 22.27 10.59
N ALA A 221 -12.33 21.08 10.02
CA ALA A 221 -12.99 20.96 8.74
C ALA A 221 -14.51 21.18 8.80
N GLY A 222 -15.10 21.40 9.99
CA GLY A 222 -16.54 21.57 10.18
C GLY A 222 -17.34 20.28 9.99
N ILE A 223 -16.68 19.12 10.05
CA ILE A 223 -17.28 17.81 9.89
C ILE A 223 -17.75 17.32 11.27
N THR A 224 -19.07 17.30 11.48
CA THR A 224 -19.69 16.89 12.74
C THR A 224 -20.73 15.79 12.51
N PRO A 225 -20.88 14.83 13.43
CA PRO A 225 -21.87 13.79 13.28
C PRO A 225 -23.28 14.37 13.45
N LYS A 226 -24.22 13.88 12.65
CA LYS A 226 -25.65 14.15 12.88
C LYS A 226 -26.07 13.61 14.24
N THR A 227 -26.80 14.40 14.99
CA THR A 227 -27.44 13.91 16.21
C THR A 227 -28.52 12.95 15.79
N VAL A 228 -28.41 11.68 16.12
CA VAL A 228 -29.48 10.72 15.96
C VAL A 228 -30.34 10.87 17.23
N ASP A 229 -31.53 11.46 17.10
CA ASP A 229 -32.52 11.38 18.15
C ASP A 229 -32.97 9.91 18.24
N ALA A 230 -32.37 9.17 19.16
CA ALA A 230 -32.81 7.83 19.43
C ALA A 230 -34.20 7.91 20.08
N GLU A 231 -35.26 7.56 19.35
CA GLU A 231 -36.54 7.24 20.00
C GLU A 231 -36.30 6.01 20.88
N TRP A 232 -36.23 6.25 22.17
CA TRP A 232 -36.14 5.18 23.16
C TRP A 232 -37.43 4.39 23.12
N ALA A 233 -37.36 3.11 22.74
CA ALA A 233 -38.51 2.22 22.92
C ALA A 233 -38.80 2.08 24.42
N ASP A 234 -40.08 2.18 24.81
CA ASP A 234 -40.47 1.91 26.18
C ASP A 234 -40.10 0.47 26.54
N ALA A 235 -39.34 0.30 27.61
CA ALA A 235 -38.90 -1.00 28.08
C ALA A 235 -40.04 -2.02 28.24
N SER A 236 -41.26 -1.52 28.54
CA SER A 236 -42.46 -2.33 28.64
C SER A 236 -42.93 -2.93 27.31
N THR A 237 -42.46 -2.38 26.16
CA THR A 237 -42.81 -2.88 24.81
C THR A 237 -41.81 -3.90 24.29
N LEU A 238 -40.69 -4.11 24.99
CA LEU A 238 -39.71 -5.12 24.62
C LEU A 238 -40.25 -6.53 24.92
N PRO A 239 -39.99 -7.51 24.04
CA PRO A 239 -40.39 -8.88 24.31
C PRO A 239 -39.71 -9.37 25.59
N THR A 240 -40.50 -9.97 26.47
CA THR A 240 -39.99 -10.58 27.71
C THR A 240 -39.17 -11.82 27.28
N VAL A 241 -37.86 -11.76 27.43
CA VAL A 241 -36.99 -12.91 27.20
C VAL A 241 -36.99 -13.71 28.52
N SER A 242 -37.59 -14.91 28.49
CA SER A 242 -37.43 -15.87 29.57
C SER A 242 -36.01 -16.48 29.44
N VAL A 243 -35.12 -16.08 30.31
CA VAL A 243 -33.79 -16.70 30.42
C VAL A 243 -33.89 -17.80 31.47
N ASP A 244 -33.70 -19.04 31.07
CA ASP A 244 -33.51 -20.14 32.00
C ASP A 244 -32.08 -20.07 32.54
N LEU A 245 -31.97 -19.58 33.77
CA LEU A 245 -30.65 -19.41 34.42
C LEU A 245 -30.00 -20.77 34.77
N ASP A 246 -30.81 -21.81 34.97
CA ASP A 246 -30.31 -23.15 35.31
C ASP A 246 -29.71 -23.80 34.07
N GLU A 247 -30.31 -23.62 32.88
CA GLU A 247 -29.79 -24.07 31.59
C GLU A 247 -28.48 -23.34 31.24
N LEU A 248 -28.44 -22.01 31.45
CA LEU A 248 -27.24 -21.22 31.23
C LEU A 248 -26.09 -21.63 32.15
N ASP A 249 -26.39 -21.92 33.41
CA ASP A 249 -25.38 -22.38 34.40
C ASP A 249 -24.87 -23.80 34.06
N ALA A 250 -25.72 -24.66 33.49
CA ALA A 250 -25.35 -26.00 33.04
C ALA A 250 -24.41 -25.91 31.80
N ASP A 251 -24.72 -25.04 30.84
CA ASP A 251 -23.91 -24.81 29.66
C ASP A 251 -22.54 -24.21 30.00
N LEU A 252 -22.50 -23.26 30.92
CA LEU A 252 -21.24 -22.68 31.40
C LEU A 252 -20.36 -23.70 32.14
N LYS A 253 -20.97 -24.60 32.93
CA LYS A 253 -20.23 -25.69 33.62
C LYS A 253 -19.67 -26.70 32.61
N ALA A 254 -20.44 -27.08 31.59
CA ALA A 254 -20.00 -27.98 30.53
C ALA A 254 -18.78 -27.45 29.77
N VAL A 255 -18.78 -26.15 29.42
CA VAL A 255 -17.65 -25.48 28.75
C VAL A 255 -16.40 -25.45 29.67
N TRP A 256 -16.57 -25.28 30.97
CA TRP A 256 -15.48 -25.26 31.93
C TRP A 256 -14.87 -26.65 32.19
N GLU A 257 -15.67 -27.71 32.15
CA GLU A 257 -15.21 -29.09 32.33
C GLU A 257 -14.46 -29.56 31.06
N ASP A 258 -14.91 -29.22 29.86
CA ASP A 258 -14.24 -29.54 28.59
C ASP A 258 -12.88 -28.83 28.45
N ALA A 259 -12.77 -27.59 28.96
CA ALA A 259 -11.50 -26.86 29.02
C ALA A 259 -10.46 -27.42 30.00
N ARG A 260 -10.90 -28.18 31.00
CA ARG A 260 -10.01 -28.86 31.95
C ARG A 260 -9.60 -30.30 31.53
N GLY A 261 -10.41 -30.93 30.64
CA GLY A 261 -10.15 -32.29 30.16
C GLY A 261 -9.15 -32.38 28.99
N SER A 262 -8.78 -31.26 28.38
CA SER A 262 -7.84 -31.21 27.26
C SER A 262 -6.38 -30.85 27.66
N GLY A 263 -6.04 -30.94 28.91
CA GLY A 263 -4.74 -30.57 29.48
C GLY A 263 -3.93 -31.71 30.08
N GLU A 264 -4.02 -32.96 29.53
CA GLU A 264 -3.07 -34.04 29.81
C GLU A 264 -2.28 -34.49 28.59
#